data_cc21cee1881c1d000c322eef3059d6c9
#
_entry.id   cc21cee1881c1d000c322eef3059d6c9
#
_cell.length_a   1.000
_cell.length_b   1.000
_cell.length_c   1.000
_cell.angle_alpha   90.00
_cell.angle_beta   90.00
_cell.angle_gamma   90.00
#
_symmetry.space_group_name_H-M   'P 1'
#
loop_
_entity.id
_entity.type
_entity.pdbx_description
1 polymer ?
#
loop_
_entity_poly.entity_id
_entity_poly.type
_entity_poly.pdbx_seq_one_letter_code
_entity_poly.pdbx_strand_id
1 'polypeptide(L)'
;MIKEIQFYYDFSSPYTYIAHKKIKKIINDKNINFLYKPMLLGGLHKLAGITANAFIGHKNEFMIQDCEMISKKLGINFHFNEKFPINSLYLMRGTSVSYTHLRAHETQRN
;
A
#
# COMPACT_ATOMS: atom_id res chain seq x y z
N MET A 1 -15.76 -15.61 15.22
CA MET A 1 -15.29 -15.92 13.84
C MET A 1 -14.23 -14.91 13.44
N ILE A 2 -13.04 -15.37 13.07
CA ILE A 2 -11.96 -14.51 12.60
C ILE A 2 -12.18 -14.20 11.13
N LYS A 3 -12.23 -12.91 10.80
CA LYS A 3 -12.29 -12.47 9.40
C LYS A 3 -10.88 -12.21 8.88
N GLU A 4 -10.61 -12.71 7.70
CA GLU A 4 -9.33 -12.55 7.03
C GLU A 4 -9.48 -11.58 5.86
N ILE A 5 -8.66 -10.53 5.84
CA ILE A 5 -8.68 -9.53 4.78
C ILE A 5 -7.33 -9.52 4.10
N GLN A 6 -7.32 -9.69 2.79
CA GLN A 6 -6.10 -9.59 2.00
C GLN A 6 -5.89 -8.14 1.59
N PHE A 7 -4.74 -7.59 1.96
CA PHE A 7 -4.37 -6.21 1.65
C PHE A 7 -3.23 -6.21 0.64
N TYR A 8 -3.59 -5.97 -0.62
CA TYR A 8 -2.61 -5.83 -1.70
C TYR A 8 -2.05 -4.41 -1.69
N TYR A 9 -0.73 -4.26 -1.69
CA TYR A 9 -0.11 -2.95 -1.53
C TYR A 9 1.09 -2.77 -2.46
N ASP A 10 1.35 -1.50 -2.80
CA ASP A 10 2.55 -1.06 -3.50
C ASP A 10 3.00 0.27 -2.87
N PHE A 11 4.29 0.37 -2.54
CA PHE A 11 4.84 1.57 -1.91
C PHE A 11 4.77 2.81 -2.80
N SER A 12 4.55 2.66 -4.10
CA SER A 12 4.34 3.80 -5.00
C SER A 12 2.97 4.43 -4.84
N SER A 13 2.02 3.76 -4.20
CA SER A 13 0.66 4.27 -4.02
C SER A 13 0.53 5.07 -2.73
N PRO A 14 0.16 6.37 -2.80
CA PRO A 14 -0.09 7.16 -1.60
C PRO A 14 -1.28 6.65 -0.78
N TYR A 15 -2.29 6.10 -1.44
CA TYR A 15 -3.45 5.51 -0.76
C TYR A 15 -3.06 4.27 0.05
N THR A 16 -2.07 3.51 -0.40
CA THR A 16 -1.54 2.36 0.34
C THR A 16 -0.99 2.80 1.70
N TYR A 17 -0.23 3.88 1.73
CA TYR A 17 0.32 4.42 2.98
C TYR A 17 -0.78 4.83 3.95
N ILE A 18 -1.76 5.58 3.45
CA ILE A 18 -2.89 6.06 4.26
C ILE A 18 -3.70 4.88 4.80
N ALA A 19 -4.00 3.90 3.94
CA ALA A 19 -4.74 2.71 4.34
C ALA A 19 -3.99 1.90 5.40
N HIS A 20 -2.68 1.74 5.24
CA HIS A 20 -1.86 1.02 6.21
C HIS A 20 -1.87 1.71 7.60
N LYS A 21 -1.77 3.03 7.62
CA LYS A 21 -1.82 3.80 8.87
C LYS A 21 -3.20 3.67 9.54
N LYS A 22 -4.27 3.68 8.75
CA LYS A 22 -5.62 3.47 9.27
C LYS A 22 -5.79 2.07 9.83
N ILE A 23 -5.29 1.05 9.13
CA ILE A 23 -5.32 -0.34 9.59
C ILE A 23 -4.63 -0.47 10.95
N LYS A 24 -3.47 0.16 11.14
CA LYS A 24 -2.76 0.14 12.42
C LYS A 24 -3.58 0.71 13.56
N LYS A 25 -4.42 1.70 13.29
CA LYS A 25 -5.28 2.30 14.32
C LYS A 25 -6.43 1.40 14.75
N ILE A 26 -6.89 0.50 13.87
CA ILE A 26 -8.05 -0.37 14.11
C ILE A 26 -7.67 -1.83 14.35
N ILE A 27 -6.39 -2.17 14.30
CA ILE A 27 -5.92 -3.57 14.38
C ILE A 27 -6.15 -4.20 15.76
N ASN A 28 -6.63 -3.43 16.74
CA ASN A 28 -6.97 -3.95 18.06
C ASN A 28 -8.19 -4.88 18.06
N ASP A 29 -8.93 -4.93 16.96
CA ASP A 29 -10.01 -5.90 16.81
C ASP A 29 -9.41 -7.29 16.52
N LYS A 30 -9.50 -8.17 17.49
CA LYS A 30 -8.94 -9.54 17.43
C LYS A 30 -9.66 -10.43 16.42
N ASN A 31 -10.81 -9.99 15.90
CA ASN A 31 -11.60 -10.77 14.94
C ASN A 31 -11.22 -10.48 13.50
N ILE A 32 -10.28 -9.58 13.27
CA ILE A 32 -9.82 -9.22 11.92
C ILE A 32 -8.33 -9.53 11.79
N ASN A 33 -7.99 -10.31 10.78
CA ASN A 33 -6.61 -10.62 10.43
C ASN A 33 -6.31 -10.06 9.03
N PHE A 34 -5.32 -9.17 8.95
CA PHE A 34 -4.89 -8.58 7.68
C PHE A 34 -3.68 -9.33 7.13
N LEU A 35 -3.81 -9.83 5.91
CA LEU A 35 -2.71 -10.44 5.18
C LEU A 35 -2.16 -9.44 4.17
N TYR A 36 -0.92 -9.01 4.37
CA TYR A 36 -0.25 -8.07 3.49
C TYR A 36 0.35 -8.81 2.30
N LYS A 37 -0.07 -8.42 1.10
CA LYS A 37 0.41 -9.04 -0.15
C LYS A 37 1.01 -7.97 -1.06
N PRO A 38 2.32 -8.01 -1.31
CA PRO A 38 2.95 -7.04 -2.20
C PRO A 38 2.52 -7.26 -3.65
N MET A 39 2.33 -6.16 -4.36
CA MET A 39 2.01 -6.19 -5.79
C MET A 39 2.71 -5.03 -6.50
N LEU A 40 2.95 -5.18 -7.80
CA LEU A 40 3.48 -4.11 -8.62
C LEU A 40 2.34 -3.42 -9.36
N LEU A 41 1.87 -2.29 -8.82
CA LEU A 41 0.72 -1.58 -9.35
C LEU A 41 0.96 -1.07 -10.78
N GLY A 42 2.17 -0.54 -11.05
CA GLY A 42 2.52 -0.08 -12.39
C GLY A 42 2.50 -1.18 -13.42
N GLY A 43 2.95 -2.39 -13.05
CA GLY A 43 2.87 -3.56 -13.91
C GLY A 43 1.44 -3.98 -14.19
N LEU A 44 0.57 -3.93 -13.18
CA LEU A 44 -0.84 -4.25 -13.34
C LEU A 44 -1.54 -3.25 -14.27
N HIS A 45 -1.26 -1.95 -14.10
CA HIS A 45 -1.79 -0.91 -15.00
C HIS A 45 -1.36 -1.16 -16.45
N LYS A 46 -0.10 -1.51 -16.67
CA LYS A 46 0.42 -1.80 -17.99
C LYS A 46 -0.29 -2.98 -18.65
N LEU A 47 -0.49 -4.06 -17.90
CA LEU A 47 -1.21 -5.23 -18.40
C LEU A 47 -2.67 -4.93 -18.73
N ALA A 48 -3.32 -4.09 -17.94
CA ALA A 48 -4.71 -3.70 -18.15
C ALA A 48 -4.89 -2.59 -19.19
N GLY A 49 -3.81 -2.01 -19.70
CA GLY A 49 -3.87 -0.88 -20.64
C GLY A 49 -4.38 0.41 -20.01
N ILE A 50 -4.15 0.58 -18.70
CA ILE A 50 -4.62 1.73 -17.93
C ILE A 50 -3.45 2.68 -17.66
N THR A 51 -3.68 3.99 -17.82
CA THR A 51 -2.73 5.00 -17.40
C THR A 51 -3.03 5.41 -15.96
N ALA A 52 -2.02 5.31 -15.09
CA ALA A 52 -2.16 5.69 -13.69
C ALA A 52 -2.53 7.17 -13.55
N ASN A 53 -3.36 7.50 -12.56
CA ASN A 53 -3.79 8.89 -12.31
C ASN A 53 -2.62 9.84 -12.06
N ALA A 54 -1.52 9.35 -11.51
CA ALA A 54 -0.31 10.13 -11.26
C ALA A 54 0.33 10.70 -12.53
N PHE A 55 0.07 10.09 -13.70
CA PHE A 55 0.59 10.55 -14.99
C PHE A 55 -0.39 11.41 -15.78
N ILE A 56 -1.57 11.70 -15.23
CA ILE A 56 -2.58 12.54 -15.85
C ILE A 56 -2.71 13.80 -15.00
N GLY A 57 -2.31 14.97 -15.55
CA GLY A 57 -2.11 16.19 -14.79
C GLY A 57 -3.23 16.55 -13.83
N HIS A 58 -4.46 16.72 -14.32
CA HIS A 58 -5.60 17.11 -13.47
C HIS A 58 -6.03 16.01 -12.49
N LYS A 59 -5.89 14.74 -12.87
CA LYS A 59 -6.18 13.61 -11.96
C LYS A 59 -5.12 13.49 -10.89
N ASN A 60 -3.86 13.78 -11.23
CA ASN A 60 -2.79 13.79 -10.24
C ASN A 60 -2.99 14.89 -9.21
N GLU A 61 -3.37 16.08 -9.64
CA GLU A 61 -3.68 17.18 -8.71
C GLU A 61 -4.81 16.84 -7.77
N PHE A 62 -5.88 16.23 -8.30
CA PHE A 62 -7.00 15.77 -7.48
C PHE A 62 -6.56 14.72 -6.47
N MET A 63 -5.76 13.76 -6.90
CA MET A 63 -5.24 12.70 -6.02
C MET A 63 -4.41 13.28 -4.86
N ILE A 64 -3.54 14.24 -5.15
CA ILE A 64 -2.72 14.90 -4.14
C ILE A 64 -3.61 15.60 -3.12
N GLN A 65 -4.59 16.39 -3.56
CA GLN A 65 -5.52 17.08 -2.67
C GLN A 65 -6.36 16.10 -1.84
N ASP A 66 -6.82 15.03 -2.46
CA ASP A 66 -7.61 14.00 -1.78
C ASP A 66 -6.81 13.31 -0.68
N CYS A 67 -5.58 12.91 -0.97
CA CYS A 67 -4.69 12.28 0.01
C CYS A 67 -4.37 13.22 1.17
N GLU A 68 -4.12 14.50 0.90
CA GLU A 68 -3.86 15.49 1.94
C GLU A 68 -5.07 15.69 2.83
N MET A 69 -6.25 15.79 2.25
CA MET A 69 -7.50 15.95 2.98
C MET A 69 -7.80 14.75 3.86
N ILE A 70 -7.72 13.55 3.32
CA ILE A 70 -7.97 12.31 4.06
C ILE A 70 -6.97 12.15 5.20
N SER A 71 -5.70 12.44 4.95
CA SER A 71 -4.64 12.35 5.96
C SER A 71 -4.89 13.28 7.14
N LYS A 72 -5.29 14.52 6.86
CA LYS A 72 -5.67 15.48 7.91
C LYS A 72 -6.86 14.98 8.71
N LYS A 73 -7.89 14.49 8.03
CA LYS A 73 -9.10 13.98 8.67
C LYS A 73 -8.80 12.80 9.60
N LEU A 74 -7.88 11.94 9.22
CA LEU A 74 -7.50 10.75 10.00
C LEU A 74 -6.38 11.01 11.00
N GLY A 75 -5.80 12.24 11.03
CA GLY A 75 -4.67 12.55 11.90
C GLY A 75 -3.40 11.80 11.51
N ILE A 76 -3.20 11.54 10.24
CA ILE A 76 -2.03 10.85 9.72
C ILE A 76 -1.02 11.87 9.20
N ASN A 77 0.24 11.72 9.60
CA ASN A 77 1.33 12.54 9.06
C ASN A 77 1.70 11.98 7.68
N PHE A 78 1.43 12.77 6.65
CA PHE A 78 1.59 12.35 5.27
C PHE A 78 2.21 13.47 4.43
N HIS A 79 3.25 13.11 3.66
CA HIS A 79 3.91 14.01 2.71
C HIS A 79 4.25 13.24 1.44
N PHE A 80 4.02 13.87 0.28
CA PHE A 80 4.45 13.29 -0.97
C PHE A 80 5.98 13.37 -1.09
N ASN A 81 6.58 12.30 -1.62
CA ASN A 81 7.97 12.29 -2.02
C ASN A 81 8.17 13.28 -3.16
N GLU A 82 9.24 14.07 -3.14
CA GLU A 82 9.58 15.02 -4.21
C GLU A 82 9.71 14.34 -5.57
N LYS A 83 10.11 13.08 -5.59
CA LYS A 83 10.29 12.28 -6.80
C LYS A 83 9.03 11.48 -7.18
N PHE A 84 7.89 11.76 -6.55
CA PHE A 84 6.64 11.07 -6.88
C PHE A 84 6.16 11.44 -8.29
N PRO A 85 5.66 10.47 -9.10
CA PRO A 85 5.60 9.03 -8.79
C PRO A 85 6.96 8.32 -8.92
N ILE A 86 7.18 7.30 -8.09
CA ILE A 86 8.42 6.52 -8.07
C ILE A 86 8.22 5.15 -8.71
N ASN A 87 9.32 4.58 -9.23
CA ASN A 87 9.33 3.19 -9.67
C ASN A 87 9.67 2.30 -8.46
N SER A 88 8.69 1.54 -8.01
CA SER A 88 8.80 0.72 -6.80
C SER A 88 9.24 -0.72 -7.05
N LEU A 89 9.62 -1.07 -8.28
CA LEU A 89 9.90 -2.47 -8.67
C LEU A 89 10.87 -3.16 -7.71
N TYR A 90 12.02 -2.54 -7.45
CA TYR A 90 13.04 -3.16 -6.59
C TYR A 90 12.61 -3.24 -5.13
N LEU A 91 11.91 -2.20 -4.65
CA LEU A 91 11.37 -2.20 -3.29
C LEU A 91 10.34 -3.31 -3.10
N MET A 92 9.46 -3.50 -4.07
CA MET A 92 8.43 -4.53 -3.99
C MET A 92 9.02 -5.93 -4.10
N ARG A 93 10.05 -6.12 -4.91
CA ARG A 93 10.78 -7.39 -4.98
C ARG A 93 11.42 -7.73 -3.64
N GLY A 94 12.08 -6.75 -3.01
CA GLY A 94 12.70 -6.93 -1.70
C GLY A 94 11.68 -7.27 -0.62
N THR A 95 10.56 -6.58 -0.62
CA THR A 95 9.47 -6.82 0.32
C THR A 95 8.89 -8.23 0.16
N SER A 96 8.70 -8.68 -1.08
CA SER A 96 8.19 -10.02 -1.36
C SER A 96 9.14 -11.10 -0.83
N VAL A 97 10.45 -10.94 -1.03
CA VAL A 97 11.46 -11.85 -0.50
C VAL A 97 11.44 -11.87 1.02
N SER A 98 11.43 -10.70 1.66
CA SER A 98 11.38 -10.58 3.12
C SER A 98 10.16 -11.25 3.71
N TYR A 99 9.00 -11.06 3.10
CA TYR A 99 7.75 -11.69 3.55
C TYR A 99 7.83 -13.21 3.47
N THR A 100 8.41 -13.74 2.39
CA THR A 100 8.59 -15.17 2.21
C THR A 100 9.52 -15.75 3.28
N HIS A 101 10.63 -15.07 3.57
CA HIS A 101 11.56 -15.49 4.62
C HIS A 101 10.92 -15.48 6.00
N LEU A 102 10.18 -14.44 6.34
CA LEU A 102 9.47 -14.35 7.62
C LEU A 102 8.48 -15.49 7.80
N ARG A 103 7.74 -15.84 6.76
CA ARG A 103 6.79 -16.95 6.81
C ARG A 103 7.51 -18.30 6.98
N ALA A 104 8.63 -18.48 6.31
CA ALA A 104 9.44 -19.69 6.45
C ALA A 104 9.93 -19.86 7.89
N HIS A 105 10.40 -18.77 8.52
CA HIS A 105 10.81 -18.78 9.92
C HIS A 105 9.65 -19.08 10.86
N GLU A 106 8.49 -18.51 10.66
CA GLU A 106 7.30 -18.78 11.47
C GLU A 106 6.89 -20.25 11.39
N THR A 107 6.95 -20.82 10.19
CA THR A 107 6.63 -22.22 9.97
C THR A 107 7.62 -23.15 10.67
N GLN A 108 8.90 -22.79 10.72
CA GLN A 108 9.93 -23.57 11.38
C GLN A 108 9.84 -23.55 12.90
N ARG A 109 9.26 -22.49 13.47
CA ARG A 109 9.08 -22.37 14.93
C ARG A 109 7.95 -23.22 15.48
N ASN A 110 7.05 -23.63 14.66
CA ASN A 110 5.91 -24.44 15.02
C ASN A 110 6.19 -25.92 14.72
#